data_2e91ad052b578320e9ef93d64293e02b
#
_entry.id   2e91ad052b578320e9ef93d64293e02b
#
_cell.length_a   1.000
_cell.length_b   1.000
_cell.length_c   1.000
_cell.angle_alpha   90.00
_cell.angle_beta   90.00
_cell.angle_gamma   90.00
#
_symmetry.space_group_name_H-M   'P 1'
#
loop_
_entity.id
_entity.type
_entity.pdbx_description
1 polymer ?
#
loop_
_entity_poly.entity_id
_entity_poly.type
_entity_poly.pdbx_seq_one_letter_code
_entity_poly.pdbx_strand_id
1 'polypeptide(L)'
;MPILATPSLVPVAPGRLVAEGTSHLWMGWDGSEWDLSGLGSGVSLGSGVRGLTMPPVQRFSTDSPGVAGSRWRGFRTQEREVFWPLRVYHEAKSQAWIEYDRALWATMHPARTGVWKVTHPDGSSRSLTLRCVDDGSHAFDTDPALLGWARYAVTLVAEQPYWEGEPLTRSWKTVDPKPFFGGVVGGKGPTFYISSGSTLGNATMDNPGDVDAWPVWTIYGPTSSVSVGVGGKLVTVPFAIADGDSLTIDTRPSAQTAFTAAGVEMTSQLSAFNFAPVPSGQSVPLSLSMVGNGVVQAALTPLHLRAW
;
A
#
# COMPACT_ATOMS: atom_id res chain seq x y z
N MET A 1 20.88 -15.17 46.22
CA MET A 1 20.89 -15.77 44.90
C MET A 1 19.47 -15.66 44.33
N PRO A 2 19.17 -14.87 43.32
CA PRO A 2 17.86 -14.86 42.67
C PRO A 2 17.79 -16.05 41.73
N ILE A 3 16.73 -16.84 41.86
CA ILE A 3 16.39 -17.96 40.99
C ILE A 3 15.84 -17.34 39.71
N LEU A 4 16.59 -17.50 38.59
CA LEU A 4 16.11 -17.19 37.26
C LEU A 4 14.99 -18.19 36.89
N ALA A 5 13.77 -17.70 36.73
CA ALA A 5 12.65 -18.46 36.20
C ALA A 5 12.96 -18.79 34.74
N THR A 6 13.02 -20.06 34.41
CA THR A 6 13.06 -20.57 33.04
C THR A 6 11.76 -20.21 32.33
N PRO A 7 11.79 -19.63 31.11
CA PRO A 7 10.56 -19.39 30.35
C PRO A 7 9.89 -20.73 30.04
N SER A 8 8.62 -20.83 30.42
CA SER A 8 7.76 -21.97 30.09
C SER A 8 7.56 -22.03 28.57
N LEU A 9 8.07 -23.07 27.95
CA LEU A 9 7.77 -23.38 26.54
C LEU A 9 6.30 -23.81 26.44
N VAL A 10 5.48 -22.95 25.87
CA VAL A 10 4.11 -23.31 25.48
C VAL A 10 4.20 -24.38 24.38
N PRO A 11 3.57 -25.55 24.51
CA PRO A 11 3.61 -26.57 23.48
C PRO A 11 2.87 -26.06 22.23
N VAL A 12 3.60 -25.94 21.12
CA VAL A 12 3.04 -25.65 19.80
C VAL A 12 2.33 -26.91 19.31
N ALA A 13 1.07 -26.77 18.93
CA ALA A 13 0.29 -27.86 18.34
C ALA A 13 0.99 -28.39 17.07
N PRO A 14 1.08 -29.71 16.87
CA PRO A 14 1.71 -30.28 15.69
C PRO A 14 0.87 -29.95 14.45
N GLY A 15 1.45 -29.20 13.51
CA GLY A 15 0.84 -28.99 12.19
C GLY A 15 1.00 -27.59 11.58
N ARG A 16 1.53 -26.60 12.29
CA ARG A 16 1.80 -25.29 11.71
C ARG A 16 3.25 -24.92 12.01
N LEU A 17 4.11 -25.08 11.02
CA LEU A 17 5.39 -24.37 11.00
C LEU A 17 5.04 -22.89 10.92
N VAL A 18 4.97 -22.23 12.08
CA VAL A 18 4.92 -20.77 12.13
C VAL A 18 6.30 -20.33 11.63
N ALA A 19 6.35 -19.67 10.48
CA ALA A 19 7.59 -19.08 10.00
C ALA A 19 8.02 -18.05 11.06
N GLU A 20 9.14 -18.30 11.74
CA GLU A 20 9.71 -17.39 12.71
C GLU A 20 10.26 -16.09 12.07
N GLY A 21 10.22 -16.02 10.73
CA GLY A 21 10.73 -14.90 9.92
C GLY A 21 9.65 -14.28 9.04
N THR A 22 10.08 -13.34 8.22
CA THR A 22 9.25 -12.72 7.18
C THR A 22 8.98 -13.72 6.06
N SER A 23 7.76 -13.72 5.51
CA SER A 23 7.44 -14.42 4.28
C SER A 23 7.43 -13.48 3.08
N HIS A 24 7.80 -14.00 1.93
CA HIS A 24 7.92 -13.25 0.69
C HIS A 24 7.05 -13.88 -0.38
N LEU A 25 6.15 -13.10 -0.97
CA LEU A 25 5.25 -13.51 -2.03
C LEU A 25 5.46 -12.62 -3.26
N TRP A 26 5.63 -13.21 -4.42
CA TRP A 26 5.56 -12.51 -5.70
C TRP A 26 4.20 -12.74 -6.32
N MET A 27 3.49 -11.68 -6.64
CA MET A 27 2.27 -11.69 -7.42
C MET A 27 2.59 -11.16 -8.82
N GLY A 28 2.51 -12.03 -9.81
CA GLY A 28 2.73 -11.69 -11.20
C GLY A 28 1.69 -10.72 -11.75
N TRP A 29 2.00 -10.09 -12.87
CA TRP A 29 1.05 -9.22 -13.57
C TRP A 29 -0.22 -9.96 -14.04
N ASP A 30 -0.16 -11.27 -14.16
CA ASP A 30 -1.24 -12.18 -14.54
C ASP A 30 -2.09 -12.67 -13.35
N GLY A 31 -1.74 -12.21 -12.13
CA GLY A 31 -2.39 -12.61 -10.88
C GLY A 31 -1.88 -13.92 -10.31
N SER A 32 -0.90 -14.57 -10.90
CA SER A 32 -0.27 -15.76 -10.33
C SER A 32 0.54 -15.43 -9.09
N GLU A 33 0.52 -16.32 -8.10
CA GLU A 33 1.18 -16.16 -6.82
C GLU A 33 2.34 -17.16 -6.67
N TRP A 34 3.51 -16.66 -6.25
CA TRP A 34 4.74 -17.43 -6.09
C TRP A 34 5.32 -17.17 -4.70
N ASP A 35 5.30 -18.18 -3.84
CA ASP A 35 5.97 -18.10 -2.54
C ASP A 35 7.49 -18.18 -2.74
N LEU A 36 8.18 -17.13 -2.32
CA LEU A 36 9.64 -17.00 -2.42
C LEU A 36 10.37 -17.32 -1.10
N SER A 37 9.64 -17.70 -0.05
CA SER A 37 10.17 -17.85 1.31
C SER A 37 10.70 -19.24 1.59
N GLY A 38 10.17 -20.26 0.93
CA GLY A 38 10.33 -21.65 1.32
C GLY A 38 11.06 -22.51 0.30
N LEU A 39 11.83 -23.47 0.80
CA LEU A 39 12.45 -24.48 -0.05
C LEU A 39 11.44 -25.45 -0.67
N GLY A 40 10.23 -25.52 -0.10
CA GLY A 40 9.16 -26.40 -0.56
C GLY A 40 8.31 -25.84 -1.70
N SER A 41 8.40 -24.56 -1.99
CA SER A 41 7.60 -23.88 -3.03
C SER A 41 8.18 -24.01 -4.46
N GLY A 42 9.36 -24.58 -4.59
CA GLY A 42 10.08 -24.67 -5.89
C GLY A 42 10.79 -23.39 -6.32
N VAL A 43 10.43 -22.25 -5.76
CA VAL A 43 11.09 -20.96 -5.94
C VAL A 43 11.51 -20.42 -4.59
N SER A 44 12.71 -19.89 -4.45
CA SER A 44 13.15 -19.30 -3.18
C SER A 44 14.18 -18.19 -3.39
N LEU A 45 14.10 -17.17 -2.52
CA LEU A 45 15.13 -16.15 -2.43
C LEU A 45 16.37 -16.70 -1.71
N GLY A 46 17.53 -16.49 -2.31
CA GLY A 46 18.83 -16.80 -1.70
C GLY A 46 19.34 -15.66 -0.81
N SER A 47 20.53 -15.85 -0.25
CA SER A 47 21.21 -14.80 0.50
C SER A 47 21.64 -13.64 -0.42
N GLY A 48 21.56 -12.40 0.11
CA GLY A 48 21.96 -11.20 -0.63
C GLY A 48 20.82 -10.46 -1.31
N VAL A 49 19.56 -10.71 -0.93
CA VAL A 49 18.41 -9.91 -1.36
C VAL A 49 18.62 -8.43 -1.03
N ARG A 50 18.38 -7.56 -1.99
CA ARG A 50 18.43 -6.11 -1.84
C ARG A 50 17.07 -5.48 -2.15
N GLY A 51 16.84 -4.26 -1.62
CA GLY A 51 15.58 -3.54 -1.81
C GLY A 51 14.68 -3.49 -0.57
N LEU A 52 15.01 -4.24 0.50
CA LEU A 52 14.26 -4.27 1.75
C LEU A 52 14.54 -3.06 2.67
N THR A 53 15.68 -2.41 2.50
CA THR A 53 16.14 -1.26 3.30
C THR A 53 15.70 0.07 2.68
N MET A 54 16.29 1.19 3.11
CA MET A 54 15.96 2.52 2.59
C MET A 54 16.22 2.64 1.09
N PRO A 55 15.34 3.37 0.36
CA PRO A 55 15.56 3.66 -1.05
C PRO A 55 16.75 4.62 -1.23
N PRO A 56 17.37 4.67 -2.42
CA PRO A 56 18.40 5.64 -2.74
C PRO A 56 17.85 7.08 -2.66
N VAL A 57 18.65 8.00 -2.14
CA VAL A 57 18.29 9.40 -2.04
C VAL A 57 19.35 10.28 -2.70
N GLN A 58 18.92 11.21 -3.54
CA GLN A 58 19.74 12.30 -4.02
C GLN A 58 19.64 13.46 -3.04
N ARG A 59 20.76 13.89 -2.49
CA ARG A 59 20.85 15.02 -1.55
C ARG A 59 21.16 16.29 -2.31
N PHE A 60 20.51 17.38 -1.93
CA PHE A 60 20.79 18.71 -2.43
C PHE A 60 21.40 19.54 -1.32
N SER A 61 22.58 20.11 -1.56
CA SER A 61 23.29 20.98 -0.63
C SER A 61 23.95 22.13 -1.38
N THR A 62 24.23 23.21 -0.69
CA THR A 62 25.02 24.33 -1.18
C THR A 62 26.25 24.56 -0.31
N ASP A 63 27.38 24.75 -0.96
CA ASP A 63 28.65 25.09 -0.31
C ASP A 63 28.94 26.59 -0.50
N SER A 64 29.62 27.18 0.47
CA SER A 64 30.03 28.58 0.43
C SER A 64 31.53 28.67 0.73
N PRO A 65 32.35 29.38 -0.10
CA PRO A 65 33.75 29.61 0.21
C PRO A 65 33.89 30.29 1.58
N GLY A 66 34.78 29.82 2.41
CA GLY A 66 35.02 30.39 3.73
C GLY A 66 34.10 29.88 4.87
N VAL A 67 33.15 29.03 4.59
CA VAL A 67 32.33 28.37 5.60
C VAL A 67 32.55 26.86 5.53
N ALA A 68 32.97 26.26 6.63
CA ALA A 68 33.19 24.81 6.68
C ALA A 68 31.87 24.05 6.59
N GLY A 69 31.86 22.98 5.77
CA GLY A 69 30.69 22.11 5.56
C GLY A 69 29.73 22.62 4.48
N SER A 70 28.58 21.95 4.37
CA SER A 70 27.55 22.25 3.39
C SER A 70 26.21 22.56 4.04
N ARG A 71 25.41 23.41 3.43
CA ARG A 71 24.04 23.74 3.86
C ARG A 71 23.05 22.81 3.17
N TRP A 72 22.30 22.05 3.95
CA TRP A 72 21.22 21.18 3.48
C TRP A 72 20.11 21.98 2.79
N ARG A 73 19.67 21.51 1.62
CA ARG A 73 18.58 22.12 0.82
C ARG A 73 17.41 21.20 0.62
N GLY A 74 17.58 19.88 0.85
CA GLY A 74 16.55 18.88 0.68
C GLY A 74 17.09 17.60 0.07
N PHE A 75 16.18 16.69 -0.22
CA PHE A 75 16.49 15.44 -0.90
C PHE A 75 15.35 15.04 -1.85
N ARG A 76 15.68 14.19 -2.79
CA ARG A 76 14.71 13.48 -3.63
C ARG A 76 14.97 11.98 -3.51
N THR A 77 13.94 11.22 -3.22
CA THR A 77 14.00 9.77 -3.29
C THR A 77 14.03 9.36 -4.76
N GLN A 78 14.95 8.48 -5.11
CA GLN A 78 15.10 7.92 -6.45
C GLN A 78 14.37 6.59 -6.54
N GLU A 79 14.18 6.08 -7.75
CA GLU A 79 13.68 4.72 -7.97
C GLU A 79 14.52 3.72 -7.17
N ARG A 80 13.88 2.64 -6.75
CA ARG A 80 14.52 1.62 -5.93
C ARG A 80 14.91 0.43 -6.79
N GLU A 81 16.20 0.14 -6.84
CA GLU A 81 16.68 -1.13 -7.36
C GLU A 81 16.44 -2.23 -6.34
N VAL A 82 15.92 -3.34 -6.82
CA VAL A 82 15.71 -4.58 -6.07
C VAL A 82 16.51 -5.68 -6.74
N PHE A 83 17.23 -6.47 -5.94
CA PHE A 83 17.99 -7.59 -6.43
C PHE A 83 17.57 -8.88 -5.74
N TRP A 84 17.23 -9.89 -6.55
CA TRP A 84 16.84 -11.21 -6.07
C TRP A 84 17.83 -12.27 -6.55
N PRO A 85 18.66 -12.84 -5.65
CA PRO A 85 19.29 -14.12 -5.91
C PRO A 85 18.19 -15.20 -5.84
N LEU A 86 17.64 -15.56 -6.99
CA LEU A 86 16.50 -16.45 -7.10
C LEU A 86 16.96 -17.87 -7.41
N ARG A 87 16.42 -18.86 -6.69
CA ARG A 87 16.58 -20.28 -7.00
C ARG A 87 15.26 -20.84 -7.47
N VAL A 88 15.27 -21.48 -8.63
CA VAL A 88 14.13 -22.22 -9.18
C VAL A 88 14.45 -23.71 -9.17
N TYR A 89 13.59 -24.53 -8.59
CA TYR A 89 13.77 -25.96 -8.40
C TYR A 89 12.50 -26.74 -8.72
N HIS A 90 12.63 -27.87 -9.39
CA HIS A 90 11.53 -28.80 -9.59
C HIS A 90 12.02 -30.25 -9.46
N GLU A 91 11.37 -31.03 -8.59
CA GLU A 91 11.80 -32.42 -8.26
C GLU A 91 11.82 -33.33 -9.50
N ALA A 92 10.82 -33.22 -10.35
CA ALA A 92 10.68 -34.07 -11.55
C ALA A 92 11.71 -33.74 -12.66
N LYS A 93 12.49 -32.66 -12.54
CA LYS A 93 13.53 -32.25 -13.52
C LYS A 93 13.00 -32.17 -14.97
N SER A 94 13.95 -32.14 -15.93
CA SER A 94 13.67 -32.23 -17.37
C SER A 94 12.53 -31.31 -17.83
N GLN A 95 11.56 -31.82 -18.56
CA GLN A 95 10.46 -31.04 -19.11
C GLN A 95 9.63 -30.34 -18.01
N ALA A 96 9.41 -30.99 -16.89
CA ALA A 96 8.63 -30.41 -15.78
C ALA A 96 9.32 -29.17 -15.16
N TRP A 97 10.66 -29.21 -15.04
CA TRP A 97 11.43 -28.04 -14.61
C TRP A 97 11.36 -26.91 -15.64
N ILE A 98 11.46 -27.22 -16.95
CA ILE A 98 11.37 -26.22 -18.01
C ILE A 98 10.00 -25.53 -18.01
N GLU A 99 8.92 -26.28 -17.83
CA GLU A 99 7.55 -25.73 -17.77
C GLU A 99 7.36 -24.83 -16.53
N TYR A 100 7.88 -25.25 -15.39
CA TYR A 100 7.84 -24.51 -14.15
C TYR A 100 8.65 -23.21 -14.22
N ASP A 101 9.87 -23.27 -14.73
CA ASP A 101 10.74 -22.10 -14.94
C ASP A 101 10.09 -21.11 -15.93
N ARG A 102 9.58 -21.63 -17.05
CA ARG A 102 8.89 -20.82 -18.06
C ARG A 102 7.63 -20.13 -17.50
N ALA A 103 6.88 -20.81 -16.64
CA ALA A 103 5.70 -20.23 -15.99
C ALA A 103 6.09 -19.09 -15.04
N LEU A 104 7.15 -19.24 -14.25
CA LEU A 104 7.66 -18.15 -13.42
C LEU A 104 8.11 -16.94 -14.26
N TRP A 105 8.94 -17.18 -15.29
CA TRP A 105 9.44 -16.10 -16.14
C TRP A 105 8.35 -15.38 -16.93
N ALA A 106 7.24 -16.04 -17.25
CA ALA A 106 6.07 -15.41 -17.87
C ALA A 106 5.48 -14.30 -16.98
N THR A 107 5.67 -14.35 -15.67
CA THR A 107 5.20 -13.33 -14.72
C THR A 107 6.11 -12.11 -14.64
N MET A 108 7.35 -12.19 -15.14
CA MET A 108 8.39 -11.16 -15.04
C MET A 108 8.59 -10.41 -16.37
N HIS A 109 7.50 -9.84 -16.89
CA HIS A 109 7.54 -9.14 -18.17
C HIS A 109 8.02 -7.68 -18.01
N PRO A 110 9.02 -7.19 -18.83
CA PRO A 110 9.58 -5.84 -18.65
C PRO A 110 8.60 -4.69 -18.91
N ALA A 111 7.52 -4.92 -19.66
CA ALA A 111 6.48 -3.90 -19.89
C ALA A 111 5.35 -3.91 -18.86
N ARG A 112 5.36 -4.84 -17.91
CA ARG A 112 4.30 -5.01 -16.91
C ARG A 112 4.89 -5.10 -15.52
N THR A 113 4.10 -4.74 -14.52
CA THR A 113 4.52 -4.76 -13.12
C THR A 113 3.86 -5.91 -12.39
N GLY A 114 4.60 -6.52 -11.48
CA GLY A 114 4.06 -7.40 -10.44
C GLY A 114 4.23 -6.76 -9.06
N VAL A 115 3.82 -7.47 -8.03
CA VAL A 115 3.86 -6.99 -6.65
C VAL A 115 4.64 -7.95 -5.77
N TRP A 116 5.65 -7.44 -5.10
CA TRP A 116 6.37 -8.16 -4.05
C TRP A 116 5.76 -7.84 -2.70
N LYS A 117 5.16 -8.82 -2.05
CA LYS A 117 4.58 -8.69 -0.73
C LYS A 117 5.48 -9.35 0.32
N VAL A 118 5.80 -8.62 1.38
CA VAL A 118 6.52 -9.09 2.55
C VAL A 118 5.56 -9.10 3.72
N THR A 119 5.35 -10.27 4.32
CA THR A 119 4.49 -10.42 5.50
C THR A 119 5.36 -10.67 6.72
N HIS A 120 5.11 -9.94 7.79
CA HIS A 120 5.83 -10.02 9.06
C HIS A 120 5.24 -11.10 9.97
N PRO A 121 5.98 -11.54 11.01
CA PRO A 121 5.48 -12.53 11.97
C PRO A 121 4.22 -12.11 12.73
N ASP A 122 3.96 -10.80 12.88
CA ASP A 122 2.75 -10.24 13.50
C ASP A 122 1.52 -10.24 12.58
N GLY A 123 1.70 -10.68 11.31
CA GLY A 123 0.66 -10.73 10.30
C GLY A 123 0.50 -9.44 9.48
N SER A 124 1.16 -8.35 9.86
CA SER A 124 1.19 -7.13 9.04
C SER A 124 1.96 -7.37 7.75
N SER A 125 1.63 -6.63 6.69
CA SER A 125 2.31 -6.79 5.41
C SER A 125 2.65 -5.46 4.77
N ARG A 126 3.71 -5.49 3.95
CA ARG A 126 4.08 -4.38 3.07
C ARG A 126 4.30 -4.91 1.66
N SER A 127 3.90 -4.13 0.68
CA SER A 127 4.03 -4.47 -0.74
C SER A 127 4.85 -3.45 -1.51
N LEU A 128 5.49 -3.91 -2.56
CA LEU A 128 6.29 -3.07 -3.46
C LEU A 128 5.99 -3.48 -4.89
N THR A 129 5.53 -2.54 -5.70
CA THR A 129 5.29 -2.76 -7.13
C THR A 129 6.61 -2.72 -7.88
N LEU A 130 6.90 -3.79 -8.63
CA LEU A 130 8.19 -4.01 -9.29
C LEU A 130 8.03 -4.30 -10.76
N ARG A 131 9.00 -3.86 -11.54
CA ARG A 131 9.20 -4.17 -12.95
C ARG A 131 10.51 -4.94 -13.12
N CYS A 132 10.49 -6.01 -13.90
CA CYS A 132 11.70 -6.77 -14.23
C CYS A 132 12.56 -5.96 -15.21
N VAL A 133 13.86 -5.90 -14.94
CA VAL A 133 14.84 -5.18 -15.76
C VAL A 133 15.84 -6.15 -16.40
N ASP A 134 16.37 -7.07 -15.61
CA ASP A 134 17.44 -7.97 -16.04
C ASP A 134 17.39 -9.28 -15.23
N ASP A 135 17.75 -10.37 -15.87
CA ASP A 135 17.90 -11.72 -15.28
C ASP A 135 19.34 -12.10 -14.95
N GLY A 136 20.29 -11.18 -15.18
CA GLY A 136 21.70 -11.33 -14.86
C GLY A 136 22.53 -12.08 -15.89
N SER A 137 22.05 -12.27 -17.11
CA SER A 137 22.81 -12.85 -18.23
C SER A 137 23.57 -14.13 -17.86
N HIS A 138 22.88 -15.15 -17.43
CA HIS A 138 23.48 -16.39 -16.89
C HIS A 138 24.17 -17.23 -17.95
N ALA A 139 25.42 -17.67 -17.63
CA ALA A 139 26.04 -18.82 -18.27
C ALA A 139 25.80 -20.07 -17.41
N PHE A 140 25.26 -21.11 -17.98
CA PHE A 140 25.11 -22.40 -17.31
C PHE A 140 26.24 -23.33 -17.70
N ASP A 141 27.02 -23.82 -16.72
CA ASP A 141 28.04 -24.86 -16.94
C ASP A 141 27.42 -26.23 -17.20
N THR A 142 26.21 -26.44 -16.68
CA THR A 142 25.45 -27.69 -16.84
C THR A 142 24.00 -27.34 -17.13
N ASP A 143 23.34 -28.11 -18.02
CA ASP A 143 21.94 -27.93 -18.36
C ASP A 143 21.06 -28.00 -17.11
N PRO A 144 20.34 -26.90 -16.78
CA PRO A 144 19.46 -26.85 -15.61
C PRO A 144 18.34 -27.89 -15.64
N ALA A 145 17.86 -28.27 -16.82
CA ALA A 145 16.84 -29.30 -16.96
C ALA A 145 17.33 -30.67 -16.46
N LEU A 146 18.61 -31.00 -16.65
CA LEU A 146 19.22 -32.21 -16.10
C LEU A 146 19.36 -32.16 -14.58
N LEU A 147 19.69 -30.98 -14.04
CA LEU A 147 19.83 -30.75 -12.60
C LEU A 147 18.49 -30.66 -11.88
N GLY A 148 17.47 -30.13 -12.55
CA GLY A 148 16.17 -29.79 -11.98
C GLY A 148 16.19 -28.50 -11.18
N TRP A 149 17.22 -27.65 -11.34
CA TRP A 149 17.30 -26.35 -10.69
C TRP A 149 18.23 -25.39 -11.42
N ALA A 150 17.95 -24.10 -11.23
CA ALA A 150 18.82 -23.00 -11.64
C ALA A 150 18.86 -21.91 -10.56
N ARG A 151 19.86 -21.04 -10.67
CA ARG A 151 19.96 -19.79 -9.89
C ARG A 151 20.00 -18.63 -10.87
N TYR A 152 19.29 -17.56 -10.52
CA TYR A 152 19.20 -16.34 -11.30
C TYR A 152 19.57 -15.12 -10.44
N ALA A 153 20.12 -14.10 -11.05
CA ALA A 153 20.48 -12.83 -10.44
C ALA A 153 19.52 -11.74 -10.94
N VAL A 154 18.26 -11.83 -10.52
CA VAL A 154 17.18 -10.99 -11.06
C VAL A 154 17.28 -9.57 -10.52
N THR A 155 17.34 -8.61 -11.43
CA THR A 155 17.25 -7.17 -11.11
C THR A 155 15.87 -6.64 -11.47
N LEU A 156 15.22 -6.02 -10.48
CA LEU A 156 13.93 -5.38 -10.65
C LEU A 156 14.03 -3.92 -10.20
N VAL A 157 13.08 -3.10 -10.64
CA VAL A 157 13.00 -1.70 -10.24
C VAL A 157 11.61 -1.37 -9.71
N ALA A 158 11.56 -0.61 -8.63
CA ALA A 158 10.35 0.05 -8.14
C ALA A 158 10.39 1.52 -8.55
N GLU A 159 9.55 1.91 -9.49
CA GLU A 159 9.37 3.30 -9.93
C GLU A 159 8.79 4.15 -8.79
N GLN A 160 7.84 3.58 -8.02
CA GLN A 160 7.43 4.07 -6.70
C GLN A 160 8.34 3.43 -5.64
N PRO A 161 9.27 4.17 -5.03
CA PRO A 161 10.34 3.57 -4.22
C PRO A 161 9.94 3.15 -2.81
N TYR A 162 8.73 3.49 -2.38
CA TYR A 162 8.25 3.27 -1.03
C TYR A 162 7.47 1.95 -0.93
N TRP A 163 7.65 1.26 0.19
CA TRP A 163 6.83 0.13 0.56
C TRP A 163 5.44 0.61 0.97
N GLU A 164 4.43 0.02 0.40
CA GLU A 164 3.03 0.31 0.69
C GLU A 164 2.54 -0.59 1.81
N GLY A 165 2.01 0.02 2.88
CA GLY A 165 1.32 -0.70 3.96
C GLY A 165 -0.12 -1.03 3.59
N GLU A 166 -0.83 -1.69 4.50
CA GLU A 166 -2.26 -1.96 4.34
C GLU A 166 -3.06 -0.66 4.28
N PRO A 167 -3.97 -0.50 3.30
CA PRO A 167 -4.77 0.72 3.17
C PRO A 167 -5.67 0.95 4.39
N LEU A 168 -5.62 2.14 4.94
CA LEU A 168 -6.51 2.61 6.00
C LEU A 168 -7.74 3.25 5.38
N THR A 169 -8.90 2.65 5.57
CA THR A 169 -10.16 3.16 5.02
C THR A 169 -11.05 3.69 6.13
N ARG A 170 -11.56 4.90 5.96
CA ARG A 170 -12.54 5.52 6.85
C ARG A 170 -13.68 6.13 6.06
N SER A 171 -14.90 6.10 6.62
CA SER A 171 -16.10 6.61 5.97
C SER A 171 -16.86 7.53 6.91
N TRP A 172 -17.41 8.60 6.36
CA TRP A 172 -18.22 9.58 7.05
C TRP A 172 -19.49 9.87 6.26
N LYS A 173 -20.56 10.19 6.97
CA LYS A 173 -21.83 10.57 6.38
C LYS A 173 -22.44 11.74 7.13
N THR A 174 -23.32 12.46 6.45
CA THR A 174 -24.16 13.46 7.08
C THR A 174 -25.08 12.76 8.07
N VAL A 175 -25.07 13.19 9.31
CA VAL A 175 -26.04 12.75 10.32
C VAL A 175 -27.01 13.87 10.50
N ASP A 176 -28.29 13.61 10.24
CA ASP A 176 -29.35 14.51 10.68
C ASP A 176 -29.24 14.62 12.20
N PRO A 177 -29.05 15.84 12.76
CA PRO A 177 -28.92 15.99 14.19
C PRO A 177 -30.27 15.65 14.83
N LYS A 178 -30.47 14.43 15.25
CA LYS A 178 -31.59 14.08 16.10
C LYS A 178 -31.28 14.58 17.50
N PRO A 179 -32.16 15.35 18.13
CA PRO A 179 -31.97 15.80 19.51
C PRO A 179 -31.81 14.57 20.41
N PHE A 180 -30.85 14.63 21.35
CA PHE A 180 -30.58 13.55 22.31
C PHE A 180 -31.84 13.03 23.00
N PHE A 181 -32.77 13.96 23.31
CA PHE A 181 -34.09 13.65 23.79
C PHE A 181 -35.07 13.62 22.62
N GLY A 182 -35.44 12.43 22.20
CA GLY A 182 -36.59 12.26 21.29
C GLY A 182 -37.89 12.47 22.03
N GLY A 183 -38.91 12.93 21.32
CA GLY A 183 -40.26 13.07 21.87
C GLY A 183 -40.87 11.75 22.32
N VAL A 184 -41.95 11.79 23.06
CA VAL A 184 -42.71 10.62 23.47
C VAL A 184 -43.35 9.98 22.22
N VAL A 185 -42.94 8.77 21.88
CA VAL A 185 -43.51 8.00 20.78
C VAL A 185 -44.35 6.85 21.38
N GLY A 186 -45.65 6.87 21.08
CA GLY A 186 -46.56 5.78 21.50
C GLY A 186 -46.77 5.69 23.00
N GLY A 187 -46.74 6.81 23.77
CA GLY A 187 -46.97 6.84 25.20
C GLY A 187 -45.90 6.24 26.09
N LYS A 188 -44.75 5.85 25.52
CA LYS A 188 -43.55 5.41 26.25
C LYS A 188 -42.58 6.58 26.34
N GLY A 189 -41.90 6.73 27.50
CA GLY A 189 -41.04 7.86 27.88
C GLY A 189 -39.97 8.28 26.84
N PRO A 190 -39.19 9.32 27.11
CA PRO A 190 -38.29 9.90 26.10
C PRO A 190 -37.34 8.86 25.52
N THR A 191 -37.32 8.79 24.20
CA THR A 191 -36.33 7.97 23.47
C THR A 191 -34.98 8.69 23.41
N PHE A 192 -33.93 8.00 23.77
CA PHE A 192 -32.56 8.54 23.67
C PHE A 192 -31.96 8.14 22.34
N TYR A 193 -31.40 9.08 21.60
CA TYR A 193 -30.65 8.81 20.37
C TYR A 193 -29.19 8.99 20.63
N ILE A 194 -28.42 7.93 20.36
CA ILE A 194 -26.97 8.02 20.35
C ILE A 194 -26.52 8.21 18.90
N SER A 195 -25.98 9.38 18.60
CA SER A 195 -25.37 9.64 17.29
C SER A 195 -24.13 8.77 17.09
N SER A 196 -23.99 8.14 15.92
CA SER A 196 -22.74 7.46 15.58
C SER A 196 -21.60 8.49 15.51
N GLY A 197 -20.45 8.19 16.10
CA GLY A 197 -19.34 9.14 16.27
C GLY A 197 -18.58 9.57 15.01
N SER A 198 -18.96 9.10 13.82
CA SER A 198 -18.31 9.45 12.55
C SER A 198 -19.13 10.48 11.75
N THR A 199 -19.13 11.72 12.23
CA THR A 199 -19.71 12.86 11.53
C THR A 199 -18.69 13.56 10.64
N LEU A 200 -19.13 14.24 9.58
CA LEU A 200 -18.27 15.04 8.70
C LEU A 200 -17.45 16.10 9.47
N GLY A 201 -17.99 16.66 10.56
CA GLY A 201 -17.35 17.73 11.32
C GLY A 201 -16.13 17.32 12.18
N ASN A 202 -15.99 16.03 12.51
CA ASN A 202 -14.92 15.52 13.36
C ASN A 202 -14.06 14.46 12.64
N ALA A 203 -14.01 14.55 11.32
CA ALA A 203 -13.24 13.61 10.51
C ALA A 203 -11.75 13.82 10.69
N THR A 204 -11.03 12.75 10.97
CA THR A 204 -9.56 12.72 11.03
C THR A 204 -9.01 11.55 10.23
N MET A 205 -7.77 11.70 9.73
CA MET A 205 -7.02 10.64 9.08
C MET A 205 -5.63 10.54 9.68
N ASP A 206 -5.24 9.31 10.02
CA ASP A 206 -3.93 8.99 10.55
C ASP A 206 -3.04 8.47 9.44
N ASN A 207 -1.78 8.91 9.40
CA ASN A 207 -0.75 8.33 8.54
C ASN A 207 0.34 7.70 9.41
N PRO A 208 0.33 6.38 9.64
CA PRO A 208 1.39 5.68 10.37
C PRO A 208 2.65 5.44 9.52
N GLY A 209 2.67 5.88 8.27
CA GLY A 209 3.81 5.73 7.37
C GLY A 209 4.98 6.68 7.67
N ASP A 210 6.13 6.37 7.09
CA ASP A 210 7.36 7.17 7.23
C ASP A 210 7.39 8.36 6.26
N VAL A 211 6.45 8.41 5.30
CA VAL A 211 6.39 9.40 4.22
C VAL A 211 4.98 9.96 4.14
N ASP A 212 4.87 11.20 3.67
CA ASP A 212 3.58 11.83 3.39
C ASP A 212 2.77 10.97 2.42
N ALA A 213 1.51 10.71 2.75
CA ALA A 213 0.62 9.86 1.97
C ALA A 213 -0.62 10.62 1.50
N TRP A 214 -1.08 10.31 0.30
CA TRP A 214 -2.15 11.03 -0.37
C TRP A 214 -3.44 10.22 -0.32
N PRO A 215 -4.55 10.77 0.22
CA PRO A 215 -5.81 10.04 0.29
C PRO A 215 -6.45 9.88 -1.08
N VAL A 216 -7.09 8.74 -1.30
CA VAL A 216 -8.03 8.51 -2.38
C VAL A 216 -9.44 8.65 -1.81
N TRP A 217 -10.22 9.57 -2.36
CA TRP A 217 -11.58 9.83 -1.93
C TRP A 217 -12.58 9.08 -2.79
N THR A 218 -13.55 8.41 -2.18
CA THR A 218 -14.70 7.85 -2.88
C THR A 218 -15.97 8.47 -2.30
N ILE A 219 -16.75 9.12 -3.14
CA ILE A 219 -17.97 9.81 -2.76
C ILE A 219 -19.14 9.02 -3.34
N TYR A 220 -19.99 8.53 -2.48
CA TYR A 220 -21.21 7.82 -2.86
C TYR A 220 -22.41 8.75 -2.78
N GLY A 221 -23.30 8.72 -3.79
CA GLY A 221 -24.54 9.46 -3.79
C GLY A 221 -25.59 8.89 -2.81
N PRO A 222 -26.73 9.62 -2.63
CA PRO A 222 -27.11 10.83 -3.33
C PRO A 222 -26.50 12.09 -2.70
N THR A 223 -25.91 12.95 -3.51
CA THR A 223 -25.39 14.26 -3.07
C THR A 223 -25.46 15.28 -4.22
N SER A 224 -25.69 16.55 -3.92
CA SER A 224 -25.70 17.62 -4.93
C SER A 224 -24.35 18.32 -5.07
N SER A 225 -23.57 18.39 -4.01
CA SER A 225 -22.20 18.91 -4.01
C SER A 225 -21.41 18.39 -2.82
N VAL A 226 -20.10 18.23 -3.01
CA VAL A 226 -19.18 17.76 -1.96
C VAL A 226 -17.87 18.51 -2.03
N SER A 227 -17.31 18.84 -0.86
CA SER A 227 -15.92 19.28 -0.74
C SER A 227 -15.20 18.36 0.23
N VAL A 228 -14.04 17.86 -0.19
CA VAL A 228 -13.17 16.98 0.60
C VAL A 228 -11.75 17.53 0.62
N GLY A 229 -11.02 17.33 1.71
CA GLY A 229 -9.65 17.80 1.76
C GLY A 229 -8.94 17.52 3.08
N VAL A 230 -7.66 17.85 3.11
CA VAL A 230 -6.75 17.68 4.25
C VAL A 230 -6.29 19.07 4.72
N GLY A 231 -6.43 19.37 6.02
CA GLY A 231 -5.90 20.60 6.60
C GLY A 231 -6.39 21.90 5.95
N GLY A 232 -7.67 21.94 5.49
CA GLY A 232 -8.28 23.10 4.86
C GLY A 232 -7.97 23.25 3.35
N LYS A 233 -7.16 22.38 2.75
CA LYS A 233 -6.97 22.33 1.30
C LYS A 233 -8.04 21.44 0.68
N LEU A 234 -8.91 22.03 -0.12
CA LEU A 234 -10.15 21.40 -0.59
C LEU A 234 -10.09 21.01 -2.06
N VAL A 235 -10.69 19.88 -2.36
CA VAL A 235 -11.16 19.48 -3.69
C VAL A 235 -12.67 19.56 -3.67
N THR A 236 -13.27 20.27 -4.62
CA THR A 236 -14.72 20.51 -4.65
C THR A 236 -15.34 19.89 -5.89
N VAL A 237 -16.38 19.10 -5.66
CA VAL A 237 -17.26 18.48 -6.66
C VAL A 237 -18.54 19.32 -6.72
N PRO A 238 -18.72 20.15 -7.77
CA PRO A 238 -19.84 21.08 -7.85
C PRO A 238 -21.09 20.49 -8.53
N PHE A 239 -21.11 19.20 -8.80
CA PHE A 239 -22.19 18.50 -9.50
C PHE A 239 -22.79 17.38 -8.65
N ALA A 240 -24.01 16.96 -9.02
CA ALA A 240 -24.73 15.92 -8.31
C ALA A 240 -24.19 14.52 -8.66
N ILE A 241 -24.10 13.65 -7.64
CA ILE A 241 -23.86 12.21 -7.77
C ILE A 241 -25.18 11.53 -7.39
N ALA A 242 -25.75 10.73 -8.29
CA ALA A 242 -27.01 10.06 -8.09
C ALA A 242 -26.93 8.95 -7.03
N ASP A 243 -28.10 8.53 -6.53
CA ASP A 243 -28.18 7.36 -5.65
C ASP A 243 -27.71 6.09 -6.38
N GLY A 244 -26.89 5.29 -5.72
CA GLY A 244 -26.27 4.10 -6.30
C GLY A 244 -25.04 4.38 -7.17
N ASP A 245 -24.68 5.65 -7.40
CA ASP A 245 -23.48 6.03 -8.17
C ASP A 245 -22.36 6.51 -7.25
N SER A 246 -21.14 6.58 -7.79
CA SER A 246 -19.97 7.06 -7.05
C SER A 246 -18.96 7.81 -7.90
N LEU A 247 -18.18 8.68 -7.25
CA LEU A 247 -17.04 9.39 -7.82
C LEU A 247 -15.80 9.06 -6.99
N THR A 248 -14.74 8.56 -7.63
CA THR A 248 -13.43 8.33 -7.02
C THR A 248 -12.46 9.42 -7.45
N ILE A 249 -11.84 10.10 -6.49
CA ILE A 249 -10.85 11.15 -6.69
C ILE A 249 -9.52 10.66 -6.15
N ASP A 250 -8.57 10.42 -7.03
CA ASP A 250 -7.20 10.06 -6.68
C ASP A 250 -6.36 11.33 -6.56
N THR A 251 -5.89 11.63 -5.35
CA THR A 251 -5.10 12.84 -5.09
C THR A 251 -3.59 12.62 -5.18
N ARG A 252 -3.14 11.39 -5.42
CA ARG A 252 -1.71 11.06 -5.52
C ARG A 252 -1.05 11.85 -6.66
N PRO A 253 0.17 12.39 -6.47
CA PRO A 253 0.85 13.20 -7.47
C PRO A 253 1.03 12.53 -8.84
N SER A 254 1.08 11.18 -8.86
CA SER A 254 1.21 10.39 -10.09
C SER A 254 -0.12 10.19 -10.85
N ALA A 255 -1.27 10.49 -10.23
CA ALA A 255 -2.59 10.26 -10.81
C ALA A 255 -3.37 11.58 -10.97
N GLN A 256 -3.82 12.20 -9.87
CA GLN A 256 -4.59 13.45 -9.83
C GLN A 256 -5.80 13.42 -10.77
N THR A 257 -6.64 12.43 -10.61
CA THR A 257 -7.78 12.15 -11.49
C THR A 257 -9.08 11.98 -10.71
N ALA A 258 -10.21 12.16 -11.39
CA ALA A 258 -11.54 11.87 -10.85
C ALA A 258 -12.34 11.04 -11.87
N PHE A 259 -12.85 9.87 -11.43
CA PHE A 259 -13.63 8.96 -12.26
C PHE A 259 -14.94 8.55 -11.59
N THR A 260 -16.02 8.48 -12.38
CA THR A 260 -17.27 7.87 -11.93
C THR A 260 -17.14 6.35 -11.84
N ALA A 261 -18.11 5.67 -11.20
CA ALA A 261 -18.20 4.20 -11.19
C ALA A 261 -18.23 3.59 -12.60
N ALA A 262 -18.76 4.29 -13.59
CA ALA A 262 -18.79 3.88 -15.00
C ALA A 262 -17.45 4.13 -15.73
N GLY A 263 -16.42 4.64 -15.08
CA GLY A 263 -15.12 4.95 -15.67
C GLY A 263 -15.07 6.24 -16.48
N VAL A 264 -16.07 7.12 -16.35
CA VAL A 264 -16.07 8.43 -17.02
C VAL A 264 -15.19 9.40 -16.26
N GLU A 265 -14.26 10.05 -16.95
CA GLU A 265 -13.38 11.04 -16.37
C GLU A 265 -14.10 12.37 -16.10
N MET A 266 -14.01 12.84 -14.87
CA MET A 266 -14.67 14.05 -14.37
C MET A 266 -13.68 15.08 -13.83
N THR A 267 -12.39 14.88 -13.98
CA THR A 267 -11.33 15.72 -13.40
C THR A 267 -11.48 17.19 -13.78
N SER A 268 -11.80 17.50 -15.02
CA SER A 268 -11.99 18.88 -15.52
C SER A 268 -13.25 19.57 -14.97
N GLN A 269 -14.17 18.83 -14.38
CA GLN A 269 -15.41 19.37 -13.81
C GLN A 269 -15.29 19.72 -12.32
N LEU A 270 -14.19 19.39 -11.69
CA LEU A 270 -13.91 19.80 -10.32
C LEU A 270 -13.68 21.32 -10.28
N SER A 271 -14.19 22.02 -9.27
CA SER A 271 -14.08 23.47 -9.17
C SER A 271 -12.89 23.94 -8.32
N ALA A 272 -12.28 23.05 -7.52
CA ALA A 272 -11.07 23.30 -6.76
C ALA A 272 -10.17 22.07 -6.77
N PHE A 273 -8.85 22.25 -6.85
CA PHE A 273 -7.85 21.20 -7.01
C PHE A 273 -6.72 21.31 -5.98
N ASN A 274 -7.04 21.68 -4.74
CA ASN A 274 -6.02 21.84 -3.71
C ASN A 274 -5.71 20.48 -3.05
N PHE A 275 -5.01 19.61 -3.78
CA PHE A 275 -4.58 18.34 -3.24
C PHE A 275 -3.56 18.53 -2.12
N ALA A 276 -3.67 17.76 -1.05
CA ALA A 276 -2.74 17.77 0.06
C ALA A 276 -2.56 16.37 0.65
N PRO A 277 -1.32 16.02 1.04
CA PRO A 277 -1.06 14.77 1.74
C PRO A 277 -1.45 14.85 3.22
N VAL A 278 -1.58 13.69 3.82
CA VAL A 278 -1.54 13.51 5.26
C VAL A 278 -0.07 13.32 5.65
N PRO A 279 0.53 14.23 6.46
CA PRO A 279 1.94 14.16 6.80
C PRO A 279 2.30 12.86 7.55
N SER A 280 3.53 12.39 7.35
CA SER A 280 4.03 11.17 7.98
C SER A 280 3.96 11.25 9.51
N GLY A 281 3.54 10.14 10.15
CA GLY A 281 3.45 10.02 11.60
C GLY A 281 2.42 10.93 12.26
N GLN A 282 1.51 11.56 11.52
CA GLN A 282 0.53 12.51 12.05
C GLN A 282 -0.91 12.04 11.87
N SER A 283 -1.76 12.51 12.79
CA SER A 283 -3.21 12.51 12.64
C SER A 283 -3.67 13.92 12.34
N VAL A 284 -4.34 14.13 11.23
CA VAL A 284 -4.77 15.46 10.80
C VAL A 284 -6.29 15.54 10.63
N PRO A 285 -6.90 16.71 10.92
CA PRO A 285 -8.30 16.93 10.63
C PRO A 285 -8.56 16.97 9.14
N LEU A 286 -9.63 16.32 8.72
CA LEU A 286 -10.14 16.39 7.35
C LEU A 286 -11.18 17.49 7.25
N SER A 287 -11.18 18.19 6.14
CA SER A 287 -12.18 19.20 5.82
C SER A 287 -13.22 18.58 4.88
N LEU A 288 -14.37 18.18 5.44
CA LEU A 288 -15.44 17.51 4.72
C LEU A 288 -16.71 18.33 4.79
N SER A 289 -17.32 18.59 3.65
CA SER A 289 -18.69 19.16 3.59
C SER A 289 -19.45 18.49 2.44
N MET A 290 -20.73 18.23 2.64
CA MET A 290 -21.58 17.56 1.67
C MET A 290 -23.03 18.07 1.80
N VAL A 291 -23.67 18.28 0.65
CA VAL A 291 -25.10 18.61 0.57
C VAL A 291 -25.84 17.39 0.02
N GLY A 292 -26.52 16.66 0.91
CA GLY A 292 -27.22 15.41 0.61
C GLY A 292 -26.97 14.33 1.65
N ASN A 293 -27.45 13.12 1.39
CA ASN A 293 -27.39 11.96 2.30
C ASN A 293 -26.36 10.91 1.87
N GLY A 294 -25.38 11.31 1.08
CA GLY A 294 -24.33 10.44 0.60
C GLY A 294 -23.31 10.01 1.66
N VAL A 295 -22.28 9.30 1.23
CA VAL A 295 -21.15 8.86 2.07
C VAL A 295 -19.86 9.35 1.45
N VAL A 296 -18.96 9.92 2.25
CA VAL A 296 -17.57 10.20 1.86
C VAL A 296 -16.69 9.13 2.49
N GLN A 297 -15.89 8.48 1.68
CA GLN A 297 -14.89 7.53 2.10
C GLN A 297 -13.50 8.04 1.71
N ALA A 298 -12.54 7.90 2.61
CA ALA A 298 -11.12 8.11 2.31
C ALA A 298 -10.35 6.83 2.53
N ALA A 299 -9.51 6.49 1.57
CA ALA A 299 -8.52 5.42 1.67
C ALA A 299 -7.13 6.04 1.64
N LEU A 300 -6.30 5.75 2.64
CA LEU A 300 -4.91 6.18 2.72
C LEU A 300 -4.02 4.95 2.75
N THR A 301 -3.11 4.83 1.80
CA THR A 301 -2.07 3.79 1.82
C THR A 301 -0.82 4.38 2.47
N PRO A 302 -0.44 3.93 3.69
CA PRO A 302 0.79 4.37 4.33
C PRO A 302 2.01 3.98 3.52
N LEU A 303 2.97 4.89 3.40
CA LEU A 303 4.21 4.69 2.66
C LEU A 303 5.39 4.56 3.63
N HIS A 304 6.21 3.53 3.42
CA HIS A 304 7.32 3.21 4.30
C HIS A 304 8.65 3.18 3.56
N LEU A 305 9.70 3.63 4.26
CA LEU A 305 11.07 3.63 3.73
C LEU A 305 11.67 2.24 3.65
N ARG A 306 11.22 1.31 4.50
CA ARG A 306 11.76 -0.05 4.65
C ARG A 306 10.64 -1.08 4.56
N ALA A 307 11.01 -2.33 4.32
CA ALA A 307 10.06 -3.45 4.27
C ALA A 307 9.51 -3.85 5.66
N TRP A 308 10.14 -3.44 6.74
CA TRP A 308 9.77 -3.69 8.14
C TRP A 308 10.05 -2.50 9.05
#